data_5d1c60d69a64c00eef2f9372b4cd4c6b
#
_entry.id   5d1c60d69a64c00eef2f9372b4cd4c6b
#
_cell.length_a   1.000
_cell.length_b   1.000
_cell.length_c   1.000
_cell.angle_alpha   90.00
_cell.angle_beta   90.00
_cell.angle_gamma   90.00
#
_symmetry.space_group_name_H-M   'P 1'
#
loop_
_entity.id
_entity.type
_entity.pdbx_description
1 polymer ?
#
loop_
_entity_poly.entity_id
_entity_poly.type
_entity_poly.pdbx_seq_one_letter_code
_entity_poly.pdbx_strand_id
1 'polypeptide(L)'
;MYISRLAFVLAALSAASCIDKDVDNTEFYEKYARGFDNRTTVAVNIASEVAGEYYAVYFGNPYDGESLVKQPALTGFTPVSTTLDVPKDVERLYVVAQGEMKSYEVGNLSISAAARPGPQTRAADVNPVSARVMTAVNSVYFPEKTNNVRGDDLFKCTDLVIDRTPSSGDFDEAEIWLTFLGDGGCRQSQLFGKLWFYTYPSSKQDVLTPGDCTFYGVKDGEVVAIPYSEVRAQRSWVFYTREEFSSNIASYKRYKLGVFPKGLNLGFVYIGNSTVSNGGFRFTTPWLNERVQDYTLTYQDDKKTFRIVDRHLANGYICHVTEGDFQGNILGMENRVVTESAKYDGDYNDILCMIESNPRTIAPGEEVEIGNSGNKDPEEIACKTSVGLYLFEDNYPYRGDFDFNDAVVQYEIRDYYQSKNRAKQITVQLMATGSHMSNSFGFRDSKGFQPFLSGLKGYRNVYAAQAFEPVGEPVVQTLYGDVVPCLKNESEYYIYPSSFNTAEYPSVLDIPVSDPDDASWKFEWPQEMQSIDDCYWFLKSASGGSREKDWYKRPKDAALLFGR
;
A
#
# COMPACT_ATOMS: atom_id res chain seq x y z
N MET A 1 -37.24 -57.48 -25.29
CA MET A 1 -37.59 -56.10 -24.88
C MET A 1 -36.88 -55.68 -23.57
N TYR A 2 -36.05 -56.49 -22.99
CA TYR A 2 -35.27 -56.18 -21.75
C TYR A 2 -33.81 -55.78 -22.01
N ILE A 3 -33.24 -56.13 -23.16
CA ILE A 3 -31.83 -55.83 -23.47
C ILE A 3 -31.62 -54.36 -23.85
N SER A 4 -32.63 -53.68 -24.43
CA SER A 4 -32.48 -52.26 -24.79
C SER A 4 -32.52 -51.28 -23.61
N ARG A 5 -33.17 -51.66 -22.49
CA ARG A 5 -33.19 -50.81 -21.28
C ARG A 5 -31.89 -50.90 -20.46
N LEU A 6 -31.20 -52.06 -20.51
CA LEU A 6 -29.94 -52.22 -19.82
C LEU A 6 -28.80 -51.46 -20.55
N ALA A 7 -28.86 -51.39 -21.88
CA ALA A 7 -27.88 -50.64 -22.66
C ALA A 7 -28.05 -49.12 -22.47
N PHE A 8 -29.28 -48.62 -22.25
CA PHE A 8 -29.49 -47.18 -21.96
C PHE A 8 -29.05 -46.80 -20.55
N VAL A 9 -29.20 -47.68 -19.56
CA VAL A 9 -28.74 -47.42 -18.19
C VAL A 9 -27.20 -47.53 -18.13
N LEU A 10 -26.57 -48.44 -18.85
CA LEU A 10 -25.13 -48.53 -18.96
C LEU A 10 -24.51 -47.35 -19.75
N ALA A 11 -25.20 -46.85 -20.79
CA ALA A 11 -24.76 -45.63 -21.49
C ALA A 11 -24.93 -44.37 -20.66
N ALA A 12 -25.97 -44.29 -19.81
CA ALA A 12 -26.16 -43.17 -18.87
C ALA A 12 -25.12 -43.21 -17.74
N LEU A 13 -24.75 -44.41 -17.26
CA LEU A 13 -23.68 -44.58 -16.25
C LEU A 13 -22.28 -44.35 -16.83
N SER A 14 -22.05 -44.66 -18.12
CA SER A 14 -20.78 -44.36 -18.77
C SER A 14 -20.63 -42.89 -19.15
N ALA A 15 -21.71 -42.18 -19.39
CA ALA A 15 -21.71 -40.73 -19.60
C ALA A 15 -21.41 -39.94 -18.29
N ALA A 16 -21.82 -40.50 -17.14
CA ALA A 16 -21.50 -39.91 -15.83
C ALA A 16 -20.04 -40.12 -15.40
N SER A 17 -19.29 -41.06 -16.06
CA SER A 17 -17.88 -41.34 -15.72
C SER A 17 -16.86 -40.55 -16.55
N CYS A 18 -17.32 -39.66 -17.43
CA CYS A 18 -16.46 -38.85 -18.31
C CYS A 18 -16.47 -37.36 -17.98
N ILE A 19 -16.87 -36.97 -16.78
CA ILE A 19 -16.62 -35.60 -16.37
C ILE A 19 -15.11 -35.52 -16.06
N ASP A 20 -14.38 -34.81 -16.89
CA ASP A 20 -12.99 -34.51 -16.63
C ASP A 20 -12.93 -33.68 -15.35
N LYS A 21 -12.32 -34.24 -14.33
CA LYS A 21 -12.24 -33.61 -12.99
C LYS A 21 -11.49 -32.29 -12.98
N ASP A 22 -10.89 -31.96 -14.11
CA ASP A 22 -9.98 -30.82 -14.26
C ASP A 22 -10.32 -29.91 -15.46
N VAL A 23 -11.53 -30.01 -16.00
CA VAL A 23 -11.99 -29.14 -17.10
C VAL A 23 -12.62 -27.88 -16.54
N ASP A 24 -12.07 -26.74 -16.91
CA ASP A 24 -12.71 -25.44 -16.77
C ASP A 24 -13.91 -25.36 -17.74
N ASN A 25 -15.11 -25.24 -17.20
CA ASN A 25 -16.36 -25.16 -17.98
C ASN A 25 -16.65 -23.72 -18.47
N THR A 26 -15.65 -23.01 -18.97
CA THR A 26 -15.76 -21.60 -19.37
C THR A 26 -16.90 -21.35 -20.37
N GLU A 27 -17.12 -22.22 -21.35
CA GLU A 27 -18.24 -22.08 -22.30
C GLU A 27 -19.60 -22.18 -21.61
N PHE A 28 -19.74 -23.04 -20.61
CA PHE A 28 -20.97 -23.17 -19.83
C PHE A 28 -21.17 -21.94 -18.94
N TYR A 29 -20.10 -21.50 -18.30
CA TYR A 29 -20.06 -20.28 -17.50
C TYR A 29 -20.47 -19.06 -18.32
N GLU A 30 -19.87 -18.83 -19.48
CA GLU A 30 -20.22 -17.70 -20.35
C GLU A 30 -21.70 -17.68 -20.75
N LYS A 31 -22.31 -18.83 -20.86
CA LYS A 31 -23.71 -18.97 -21.24
C LYS A 31 -24.69 -18.72 -20.08
N TYR A 32 -24.35 -19.19 -18.87
CA TYR A 32 -25.29 -19.24 -17.74
C TYR A 32 -24.88 -18.31 -16.58
N ALA A 33 -23.60 -18.02 -16.40
CA ALA A 33 -23.05 -17.31 -15.24
C ALA A 33 -23.10 -15.79 -15.30
N ARG A 34 -23.28 -15.18 -16.47
CA ARG A 34 -23.31 -13.70 -16.61
C ARG A 34 -24.25 -13.03 -15.62
N GLY A 35 -25.12 -13.83 -15.07
CA GLY A 35 -26.08 -13.48 -14.06
C GLY A 35 -25.53 -13.36 -12.66
N PHE A 36 -24.47 -14.03 -12.28
CA PHE A 36 -23.96 -14.16 -10.92
C PHE A 36 -22.67 -13.38 -10.68
N ASP A 37 -22.11 -12.79 -11.73
CA ASP A 37 -20.95 -11.90 -11.57
C ASP A 37 -21.31 -10.69 -10.75
N ASN A 38 -20.59 -10.49 -9.66
CA ASN A 38 -20.71 -9.30 -8.81
C ASN A 38 -19.71 -8.20 -9.19
N ARG A 39 -18.95 -8.40 -10.28
CA ARG A 39 -17.97 -7.45 -10.81
C ARG A 39 -18.27 -7.10 -12.26
N THR A 40 -17.76 -5.95 -12.69
CA THR A 40 -17.77 -5.50 -14.09
C THR A 40 -16.35 -5.16 -14.47
N THR A 41 -15.81 -5.80 -15.49
CA THR A 41 -14.48 -5.48 -16.01
C THR A 41 -14.56 -4.20 -16.86
N VAL A 42 -13.78 -3.20 -16.52
CA VAL A 42 -13.66 -1.94 -17.25
C VAL A 42 -12.23 -1.78 -17.78
N ALA A 43 -12.11 -1.27 -19.01
CA ALA A 43 -10.80 -0.90 -19.54
C ALA A 43 -10.35 0.42 -18.91
N VAL A 44 -9.11 0.47 -18.46
CA VAL A 44 -8.48 1.65 -17.87
C VAL A 44 -7.31 2.07 -18.75
N ASN A 45 -7.44 3.21 -19.39
CA ASN A 45 -6.39 3.83 -20.20
C ASN A 45 -6.12 5.23 -19.65
N ILE A 46 -4.94 5.43 -19.11
CA ILE A 46 -4.50 6.73 -18.61
C ILE A 46 -3.23 7.11 -19.34
N ALA A 47 -3.31 8.18 -20.11
CA ALA A 47 -2.18 8.76 -20.80
C ALA A 47 -1.85 10.12 -20.21
N SER A 48 -0.57 10.44 -20.11
CA SER A 48 -0.07 11.77 -19.77
C SER A 48 0.95 12.20 -20.82
N GLU A 49 1.10 13.50 -21.04
CA GLU A 49 2.19 14.04 -21.86
C GLU A 49 3.55 13.83 -21.19
N VAL A 50 3.55 13.61 -19.85
CA VAL A 50 4.75 13.23 -19.09
C VAL A 50 4.65 11.75 -18.73
N ALA A 51 5.55 10.95 -19.27
CA ALA A 51 5.63 9.53 -18.93
C ALA A 51 6.11 9.36 -17.48
N GLY A 52 5.61 8.32 -16.81
CA GLY A 52 6.04 7.99 -15.46
C GLY A 52 5.33 8.77 -14.35
N GLU A 53 4.21 9.44 -14.64
CA GLU A 53 3.39 10.05 -13.59
C GLU A 53 2.57 9.00 -12.85
N TYR A 54 2.61 9.06 -11.52
CA TYR A 54 1.83 8.17 -10.66
C TYR A 54 0.34 8.52 -10.68
N TYR A 55 -0.50 7.50 -10.67
CA TYR A 55 -1.95 7.64 -10.48
C TYR A 55 -2.47 6.54 -9.56
N ALA A 56 -3.61 6.82 -8.91
CA ALA A 56 -4.35 5.86 -8.12
C ALA A 56 -5.84 5.94 -8.46
N VAL A 57 -6.50 4.79 -8.53
CA VAL A 57 -7.94 4.68 -8.80
C VAL A 57 -8.61 4.04 -7.58
N TYR A 58 -9.73 4.61 -7.15
CA TYR A 58 -10.47 4.19 -5.97
C TYR A 58 -11.92 3.91 -6.32
N PHE A 59 -12.55 2.98 -5.61
CA PHE A 59 -13.97 2.64 -5.75
C PHE A 59 -14.93 3.58 -5.01
N GLY A 60 -14.42 4.50 -4.23
CA GLY A 60 -15.18 5.52 -3.51
C GLY A 60 -14.34 6.78 -3.33
N ASN A 61 -14.93 7.85 -2.81
CA ASN A 61 -14.14 9.03 -2.47
C ASN A 61 -13.03 8.64 -1.49
N PRO A 62 -11.75 8.78 -1.86
CA PRO A 62 -10.65 8.37 -1.01
C PRO A 62 -10.38 9.30 0.17
N TYR A 63 -10.99 10.48 0.20
CA TYR A 63 -10.74 11.47 1.22
C TYR A 63 -11.86 11.53 2.27
N ASP A 64 -11.49 11.61 3.54
CA ASP A 64 -12.31 12.09 4.64
C ASP A 64 -11.79 13.48 5.04
N GLY A 65 -12.55 14.51 4.69
CA GLY A 65 -12.04 15.89 4.72
C GLY A 65 -10.83 16.05 3.80
N GLU A 66 -9.67 16.38 4.36
CA GLU A 66 -8.41 16.53 3.62
C GLU A 66 -7.51 15.28 3.69
N SER A 67 -7.90 14.27 4.46
CA SER A 67 -7.09 13.08 4.70
C SER A 67 -7.42 11.97 3.71
N LEU A 68 -6.37 11.39 3.09
CA LEU A 68 -6.50 10.19 2.26
C LEU A 68 -6.66 8.98 3.19
N VAL A 69 -7.85 8.37 3.18
CA VAL A 69 -8.21 7.31 4.14
C VAL A 69 -8.47 5.94 3.52
N LYS A 70 -8.57 5.85 2.18
CA LYS A 70 -8.91 4.61 1.49
C LYS A 70 -7.73 4.00 0.75
N GLN A 71 -7.72 2.66 0.71
CA GLN A 71 -6.79 1.90 -0.12
C GLN A 71 -7.19 2.01 -1.60
N PRO A 72 -6.23 2.27 -2.53
CA PRO A 72 -6.51 2.29 -3.95
C PRO A 72 -6.78 0.87 -4.50
N ALA A 73 -7.72 0.77 -5.43
CA ALA A 73 -8.00 -0.45 -6.18
C ALA A 73 -7.00 -0.68 -7.33
N LEU A 74 -6.42 0.40 -7.84
CA LEU A 74 -5.41 0.36 -8.90
C LEU A 74 -4.42 1.50 -8.69
N THR A 75 -3.15 1.18 -8.77
CA THR A 75 -2.04 2.16 -8.82
C THR A 75 -1.14 1.88 -10.00
N GLY A 76 -0.38 2.86 -10.44
CA GLY A 76 0.62 2.67 -11.49
C GLY A 76 1.19 3.98 -12.01
N PHE A 77 1.92 3.86 -13.11
CA PHE A 77 2.61 4.98 -13.76
C PHE A 77 2.17 5.12 -15.22
N THR A 78 2.01 6.35 -15.67
CA THR A 78 1.60 6.64 -17.06
C THR A 78 2.72 6.32 -18.07
N PRO A 79 2.37 5.90 -19.32
CA PRO A 79 1.03 5.54 -19.75
C PRO A 79 0.60 4.18 -19.21
N VAL A 80 -0.69 4.03 -18.93
CA VAL A 80 -1.25 2.74 -18.55
C VAL A 80 -2.36 2.31 -19.49
N SER A 81 -2.38 1.03 -19.81
CA SER A 81 -3.50 0.36 -20.46
C SER A 81 -3.68 -0.99 -19.79
N THR A 82 -4.78 -1.13 -19.06
CA THR A 82 -5.10 -2.35 -18.29
C THR A 82 -6.60 -2.50 -18.14
N THR A 83 -7.03 -3.57 -17.45
CA THR A 83 -8.41 -3.75 -17.03
C THR A 83 -8.51 -3.70 -15.52
N LEU A 84 -9.66 -3.30 -15.00
CA LEU A 84 -9.99 -3.27 -13.58
C LEU A 84 -11.34 -3.94 -13.36
N ASP A 85 -11.41 -4.89 -12.44
CA ASP A 85 -12.64 -5.56 -12.06
C ASP A 85 -13.32 -4.77 -10.93
N VAL A 86 -14.34 -4.03 -11.30
CA VAL A 86 -15.06 -3.09 -10.43
C VAL A 86 -16.27 -3.79 -9.84
N PRO A 87 -16.47 -3.79 -8.51
CA PRO A 87 -17.69 -4.26 -7.88
C PRO A 87 -18.93 -3.57 -8.46
N LYS A 88 -20.03 -4.32 -8.69
CA LYS A 88 -21.24 -3.78 -9.35
C LYS A 88 -21.99 -2.74 -8.52
N ASP A 89 -21.76 -2.69 -7.23
CA ASP A 89 -22.29 -1.67 -6.32
C ASP A 89 -21.55 -0.33 -6.38
N VAL A 90 -20.37 -0.30 -7.02
CA VAL A 90 -19.63 0.94 -7.27
C VAL A 90 -20.26 1.69 -8.43
N GLU A 91 -20.61 2.95 -8.20
CA GLU A 91 -21.21 3.81 -9.23
C GLU A 91 -20.19 4.78 -9.86
N ARG A 92 -19.16 5.13 -9.13
CA ARG A 92 -18.14 6.08 -9.57
C ARG A 92 -16.75 5.60 -9.22
N LEU A 93 -15.83 5.84 -10.15
CA LEU A 93 -14.39 5.70 -9.93
C LEU A 93 -13.78 7.06 -9.63
N TYR A 94 -12.89 7.12 -8.66
CA TYR A 94 -12.15 8.32 -8.30
C TYR A 94 -10.70 8.13 -8.68
N VAL A 95 -10.18 9.03 -9.50
CA VAL A 95 -8.80 9.00 -9.98
C VAL A 95 -8.03 10.15 -9.36
N VAL A 96 -6.98 9.83 -8.65
CA VAL A 96 -6.03 10.80 -8.10
C VAL A 96 -4.77 10.74 -8.95
N ALA A 97 -4.43 11.84 -9.58
CA ALA A 97 -3.23 12.01 -10.36
C ALA A 97 -2.73 13.45 -10.23
N GLN A 98 -1.42 13.65 -10.12
CA GLN A 98 -0.83 15.00 -10.00
C GLN A 98 -1.41 15.84 -8.83
N GLY A 99 -1.84 15.18 -7.74
CA GLY A 99 -2.49 15.85 -6.61
C GLY A 99 -3.92 16.33 -6.87
N GLU A 100 -4.48 16.06 -8.05
CA GLU A 100 -5.88 16.35 -8.37
C GLU A 100 -6.72 15.08 -8.31
N MET A 101 -7.91 15.17 -7.74
CA MET A 101 -8.91 14.12 -7.76
C MET A 101 -10.01 14.43 -8.77
N LYS A 102 -10.33 13.47 -9.62
CA LYS A 102 -11.48 13.52 -10.55
C LYS A 102 -12.33 12.27 -10.40
N SER A 103 -13.64 12.41 -10.51
CA SER A 103 -14.57 11.28 -10.45
C SER A 103 -15.21 11.00 -11.80
N TYR A 104 -15.37 9.73 -12.13
CA TYR A 104 -15.93 9.23 -13.38
C TYR A 104 -17.03 8.22 -13.08
N GLU A 105 -18.06 8.15 -13.92
CA GLU A 105 -19.03 7.05 -13.86
C GLU A 105 -18.35 5.74 -14.24
N VAL A 106 -18.81 4.63 -13.66
CA VAL A 106 -18.26 3.32 -13.99
C VAL A 106 -18.50 2.99 -15.45
N GLY A 107 -17.44 2.76 -16.17
CA GLY A 107 -17.36 2.47 -17.59
C GLY A 107 -15.92 2.45 -18.04
N ASN A 108 -15.68 2.26 -19.33
CA ASN A 108 -14.31 2.32 -19.86
C ASN A 108 -13.70 3.68 -19.55
N LEU A 109 -12.67 3.67 -18.74
CA LEU A 109 -11.97 4.86 -18.27
C LEU A 109 -10.87 5.22 -19.26
N SER A 110 -11.05 6.30 -19.98
CA SER A 110 -10.03 6.84 -20.88
C SER A 110 -9.71 8.27 -20.46
N ILE A 111 -8.55 8.46 -19.85
CA ILE A 111 -8.08 9.73 -19.33
C ILE A 111 -6.86 10.15 -20.14
N SER A 112 -6.96 11.31 -20.77
CA SER A 112 -5.81 12.04 -21.29
C SER A 112 -5.55 13.21 -20.35
N ALA A 113 -4.52 13.11 -19.52
CA ALA A 113 -4.05 14.27 -18.77
C ALA A 113 -3.41 15.21 -19.78
N ALA A 114 -4.06 16.33 -20.08
CA ALA A 114 -3.45 17.40 -20.84
C ALA A 114 -2.22 17.90 -20.05
N ALA A 115 -1.12 18.17 -20.74
CA ALA A 115 -0.04 18.94 -20.15
C ALA A 115 -0.66 20.21 -19.56
N ARG A 116 -0.32 20.50 -18.31
CA ARG A 116 -0.64 21.83 -17.77
C ARG A 116 -0.06 22.86 -18.72
N PRO A 117 -0.80 23.92 -19.11
CA PRO A 117 -0.22 25.02 -19.82
C PRO A 117 1.04 25.45 -19.08
N GLY A 118 2.16 25.53 -19.78
CA GLY A 118 3.45 25.83 -19.19
C GLY A 118 3.38 27.03 -18.24
N PRO A 119 4.30 27.15 -17.30
CA PRO A 119 4.17 27.94 -16.09
C PRO A 119 3.78 29.37 -16.38
N GLN A 120 2.51 29.70 -16.20
CA GLN A 120 2.12 31.07 -15.99
C GLN A 120 2.53 31.43 -14.55
N THR A 121 3.75 31.97 -14.44
CA THR A 121 4.24 32.83 -13.37
C THR A 121 3.53 32.75 -12.00
N ARG A 122 3.54 31.58 -11.36
CA ARG A 122 3.51 31.42 -9.92
C ARG A 122 4.48 30.31 -9.56
N ALA A 123 5.69 30.68 -9.22
CA ALA A 123 6.82 29.77 -8.99
C ALA A 123 6.76 29.05 -7.63
N ALA A 124 5.57 28.75 -7.08
CA ALA A 124 5.44 28.27 -5.73
C ALA A 124 4.71 26.92 -5.54
N ASP A 125 3.97 26.41 -6.53
CA ASP A 125 2.98 25.35 -6.22
C ASP A 125 3.14 24.07 -7.07
N VAL A 126 4.29 23.81 -7.65
CA VAL A 126 4.53 22.58 -8.43
C VAL A 126 5.53 21.71 -7.67
N ASN A 127 5.15 20.45 -7.42
CA ASN A 127 6.07 19.47 -6.87
C ASN A 127 7.29 19.37 -7.81
N PRO A 128 8.51 19.66 -7.32
CA PRO A 128 9.73 19.59 -8.13
C PRO A 128 10.13 18.15 -8.47
N VAL A 129 9.52 17.18 -7.80
CA VAL A 129 9.73 15.76 -8.06
C VAL A 129 8.46 15.14 -8.64
N SER A 130 8.63 14.22 -9.57
CA SER A 130 7.51 13.50 -10.15
C SER A 130 6.79 12.65 -9.09
N ALA A 131 5.52 12.34 -9.34
CA ALA A 131 4.77 11.44 -8.45
C ALA A 131 5.44 10.07 -8.33
N ARG A 132 6.13 9.59 -9.37
CA ARG A 132 6.94 8.37 -9.33
C ARG A 132 8.06 8.47 -8.30
N VAL A 133 8.82 9.56 -8.31
CA VAL A 133 9.89 9.81 -7.32
C VAL A 133 9.32 9.87 -5.91
N MET A 134 8.19 10.58 -5.71
CA MET A 134 7.52 10.64 -4.41
C MET A 134 7.04 9.27 -3.94
N THR A 135 6.53 8.45 -4.85
CA THR A 135 6.13 7.08 -4.52
C THR A 135 7.35 6.25 -4.11
N ALA A 136 8.47 6.34 -4.83
CA ALA A 136 9.71 5.67 -4.44
C ALA A 136 10.21 6.16 -3.07
N VAL A 137 10.20 7.46 -2.82
CA VAL A 137 10.58 8.04 -1.52
C VAL A 137 9.73 7.44 -0.41
N ASN A 138 8.41 7.42 -0.55
CA ASN A 138 7.49 6.97 0.49
C ASN A 138 7.35 5.44 0.63
N SER A 139 7.78 4.66 -0.35
CA SER A 139 7.61 3.20 -0.33
C SER A 139 8.92 2.42 -0.27
N VAL A 140 10.01 2.99 -0.75
CA VAL A 140 11.32 2.33 -0.81
C VAL A 140 12.30 2.95 0.20
N TYR A 141 12.44 4.26 0.18
CA TYR A 141 13.46 4.93 1.00
C TYR A 141 12.96 5.22 2.41
N PHE A 142 11.74 5.72 2.56
CA PHE A 142 11.15 6.11 3.85
C PHE A 142 9.73 5.54 4.04
N PRO A 143 9.53 4.21 3.96
CA PRO A 143 8.22 3.60 4.13
C PRO A 143 7.71 3.75 5.56
N GLU A 144 6.42 4.09 5.69
CA GLU A 144 5.76 4.31 6.98
C GLU A 144 5.82 3.07 7.88
N LYS A 145 6.04 3.29 9.18
CA LYS A 145 6.08 2.28 10.25
C LYS A 145 7.09 1.15 10.01
N THR A 146 8.16 1.48 9.32
CA THR A 146 9.24 0.54 9.03
C THR A 146 10.55 1.13 9.55
N ASN A 147 11.31 0.38 10.32
CA ASN A 147 12.64 0.84 10.75
C ASN A 147 13.58 0.90 9.53
N ASN A 148 13.67 2.07 8.92
CA ASN A 148 14.35 2.30 7.65
C ASN A 148 15.87 2.26 7.75
N VAL A 149 16.39 2.48 8.95
CA VAL A 149 17.83 2.43 9.25
C VAL A 149 18.06 1.44 10.37
N ARG A 150 19.06 0.58 10.24
CA ARG A 150 19.26 -0.55 11.15
C ARG A 150 20.72 -0.76 11.54
N GLY A 151 20.91 -1.41 12.67
CA GLY A 151 22.22 -1.81 13.14
C GLY A 151 23.16 -0.63 13.32
N ASP A 152 24.38 -0.77 12.84
CA ASP A 152 25.42 0.26 12.98
C ASP A 152 25.16 1.50 12.11
N ASP A 153 24.27 1.42 11.13
CA ASP A 153 23.88 2.57 10.31
C ASP A 153 23.16 3.65 11.13
N LEU A 154 22.54 3.28 12.26
CA LEU A 154 21.95 4.23 13.21
C LEU A 154 22.96 5.26 13.77
N PHE A 155 24.26 5.00 13.67
CA PHE A 155 25.32 5.84 14.22
C PHE A 155 26.06 6.65 13.16
N LYS A 156 25.74 6.45 11.88
CA LYS A 156 26.42 7.13 10.77
C LYS A 156 25.90 8.55 10.58
N CYS A 157 26.77 9.42 10.09
CA CYS A 157 26.45 10.78 9.70
C CYS A 157 26.29 10.88 8.19
N THR A 158 25.11 11.25 7.73
CA THR A 158 24.82 11.45 6.30
C THR A 158 24.69 12.93 5.91
N ASP A 159 25.23 13.84 6.74
CA ASP A 159 25.23 15.27 6.42
C ASP A 159 25.88 15.52 5.05
N LEU A 160 25.38 16.53 4.33
CA LEU A 160 25.93 16.85 3.01
C LEU A 160 27.37 17.29 3.10
N VAL A 161 28.20 16.79 2.20
CA VAL A 161 29.60 17.17 2.04
C VAL A 161 29.75 18.06 0.83
N ILE A 162 30.05 19.34 1.05
CA ILE A 162 30.02 20.37 -0.02
C ILE A 162 31.22 20.27 -0.97
N ASP A 163 32.28 19.58 -0.58
CA ASP A 163 33.48 19.36 -1.39
C ASP A 163 33.50 18.03 -2.16
N ARG A 164 32.47 17.20 -1.98
CA ARG A 164 32.42 15.87 -2.57
C ARG A 164 31.61 15.90 -3.87
N THR A 165 32.27 15.64 -4.99
CA THR A 165 31.65 15.52 -6.30
C THR A 165 31.60 14.07 -6.76
N PRO A 166 30.43 13.54 -7.19
CA PRO A 166 30.35 12.26 -7.89
C PRO A 166 30.98 12.30 -9.30
N SER A 167 31.10 13.48 -9.87
CA SER A 167 31.72 13.71 -11.18
C SER A 167 32.70 14.86 -11.07
N SER A 168 33.95 14.59 -11.28
CA SER A 168 35.14 15.42 -11.32
C SER A 168 34.96 16.85 -11.88
N GLY A 169 34.26 17.71 -11.17
CA GLY A 169 34.24 19.15 -11.43
C GLY A 169 34.82 19.87 -10.20
N ASP A 170 35.87 20.63 -10.39
CA ASP A 170 36.39 21.49 -9.33
C ASP A 170 35.44 22.68 -9.17
N PHE A 171 34.89 22.87 -7.99
CA PHE A 171 34.11 24.04 -7.63
C PHE A 171 34.55 24.57 -6.27
N ASP A 172 34.47 25.88 -6.10
CA ASP A 172 34.89 26.53 -4.86
C ASP A 172 33.73 26.74 -3.89
N GLU A 173 32.51 26.83 -4.40
CA GLU A 173 31.26 27.04 -3.64
C GLU A 173 30.08 26.39 -4.33
N ALA A 174 29.06 26.04 -3.53
CA ALA A 174 27.78 25.52 -4.03
C ALA A 174 26.62 26.34 -3.49
N GLU A 175 25.68 26.67 -4.38
CA GLU A 175 24.39 27.24 -3.99
C GLU A 175 23.44 26.08 -3.65
N ILE A 176 22.73 26.17 -2.49
CA ILE A 176 21.91 25.08 -1.95
C ILE A 176 20.49 25.57 -1.71
N TRP A 177 19.53 24.73 -2.12
CA TRP A 177 18.10 24.93 -1.89
C TRP A 177 17.49 23.74 -1.16
N LEU A 178 16.45 24.02 -0.39
CA LEU A 178 15.63 23.04 0.30
C LEU A 178 14.19 23.16 -0.17
N THR A 179 13.57 22.03 -0.54
CA THR A 179 12.15 21.99 -0.88
C THR A 179 11.46 20.97 -0.02
N PHE A 180 10.40 21.36 0.66
CA PHE A 180 9.60 20.44 1.44
C PHE A 180 8.78 19.53 0.52
N LEU A 181 8.78 18.23 0.80
CA LEU A 181 8.08 17.23 0.00
C LEU A 181 6.84 16.64 0.70
N GLY A 182 6.85 16.57 2.02
CA GLY A 182 5.76 15.97 2.77
C GLY A 182 6.15 15.57 4.19
N ASP A 183 5.18 15.08 4.91
CA ASP A 183 5.31 14.49 6.25
C ASP A 183 5.02 12.99 6.25
N GLY A 184 5.38 12.29 5.21
CA GLY A 184 5.45 10.84 5.01
C GLY A 184 4.33 9.97 5.53
N GLY A 185 3.22 10.52 6.01
CA GLY A 185 2.11 9.75 6.56
C GLY A 185 1.72 10.14 7.98
N CYS A 186 2.37 11.13 8.57
CA CYS A 186 1.93 11.72 9.84
C CYS A 186 0.60 12.45 9.68
N ARG A 187 -0.48 11.67 9.57
CA ARG A 187 -1.87 12.13 9.48
C ARG A 187 -2.36 12.84 10.74
N GLN A 188 -1.51 13.04 11.72
CA GLN A 188 -1.90 13.68 12.97
C GLN A 188 -1.47 15.13 12.97
N SER A 189 -2.46 16.00 12.97
CA SER A 189 -2.36 17.46 13.20
C SER A 189 -1.51 17.91 14.42
N GLN A 190 -0.72 17.01 14.99
CA GLN A 190 0.03 17.21 16.22
C GLN A 190 1.56 17.20 16.05
N LEU A 191 2.07 16.87 14.86
CA LEU A 191 3.50 16.70 14.62
C LEU A 191 4.14 17.91 13.91
N PHE A 192 3.66 19.09 14.26
CA PHE A 192 4.21 20.34 13.75
C PHE A 192 5.57 20.62 14.32
N GLY A 193 6.53 20.88 13.45
CA GLY A 193 7.89 21.11 13.84
C GLY A 193 8.53 22.32 13.20
N LYS A 194 9.68 22.65 13.69
CA LYS A 194 10.55 23.72 13.20
C LYS A 194 11.83 23.11 12.72
N LEU A 195 12.29 23.56 11.57
CA LEU A 195 13.55 23.10 10.96
C LEU A 195 14.54 24.24 10.85
N TRP A 196 15.77 23.97 11.23
CA TRP A 196 16.95 24.78 10.96
C TRP A 196 17.98 23.93 10.23
N PHE A 197 18.98 24.57 9.69
CA PHE A 197 20.17 23.88 9.23
C PHE A 197 21.42 24.54 9.83
N TYR A 198 22.52 23.85 9.72
CA TYR A 198 23.82 24.32 10.18
C TYR A 198 24.93 23.82 9.28
N THR A 199 26.03 24.57 9.27
CA THR A 199 27.26 24.15 8.59
C THR A 199 28.38 24.01 9.61
N TYR A 200 29.32 23.13 9.30
CA TYR A 200 30.52 22.92 10.10
C TYR A 200 31.66 22.45 9.22
N PRO A 201 32.97 22.68 9.62
CA PRO A 201 34.13 22.21 8.87
C PRO A 201 34.13 20.68 8.74
N SER A 202 34.36 20.15 7.54
CA SER A 202 34.41 18.69 7.28
C SER A 202 35.47 17.98 8.14
N SER A 203 36.54 18.70 8.52
CA SER A 203 37.60 18.20 9.41
C SER A 203 37.16 17.95 10.86
N LYS A 204 35.96 18.38 11.24
CA LYS A 204 35.40 18.26 12.61
C LYS A 204 34.32 17.19 12.76
N GLN A 205 34.05 16.43 11.72
CA GLN A 205 32.92 15.51 11.67
C GLN A 205 32.82 14.60 12.92
N ASP A 206 33.91 14.05 13.40
CA ASP A 206 33.92 13.06 14.49
C ASP A 206 33.91 13.63 15.92
N VAL A 207 34.12 14.94 16.06
CA VAL A 207 34.30 15.61 17.37
C VAL A 207 33.46 16.88 17.50
N LEU A 208 32.37 16.94 16.77
CA LEU A 208 31.53 18.12 16.60
C LEU A 208 30.79 18.49 17.89
N THR A 209 30.82 19.77 18.23
CA THR A 209 29.99 20.37 19.28
C THR A 209 29.12 21.48 18.69
N PRO A 210 28.04 21.91 19.35
CA PRO A 210 27.24 23.05 18.86
C PRO A 210 28.06 24.36 18.69
N GLY A 211 29.19 24.50 19.38
CA GLY A 211 30.09 25.63 19.26
C GLY A 211 30.92 25.64 17.98
N ASP A 212 31.06 24.49 17.32
CA ASP A 212 31.75 24.33 16.03
C ASP A 212 30.85 24.61 14.83
N CYS A 213 29.51 24.75 15.07
CA CYS A 213 28.52 24.91 14.04
C CYS A 213 28.11 26.38 13.86
N THR A 214 27.88 26.76 12.60
CA THR A 214 27.14 27.98 12.25
C THR A 214 25.70 27.59 11.94
N PHE A 215 24.76 28.01 12.77
CA PHE A 215 23.34 27.77 12.56
C PHE A 215 22.70 28.84 11.71
N TYR A 216 21.67 28.49 10.97
CA TYR A 216 20.95 29.37 10.07
C TYR A 216 19.45 29.31 10.31
N GLY A 217 18.81 30.47 10.19
CA GLY A 217 17.36 30.62 10.27
C GLY A 217 16.89 31.77 9.38
N VAL A 218 15.57 32.04 9.37
CA VAL A 218 14.98 33.09 8.55
C VAL A 218 14.70 34.34 9.39
N LYS A 219 15.23 35.49 8.96
CA LYS A 219 14.90 36.83 9.47
C LYS A 219 14.53 37.74 8.32
N ASP A 220 13.41 38.43 8.44
CA ASP A 220 12.90 39.35 7.40
C ASP A 220 12.78 38.73 6.00
N GLY A 221 12.51 37.40 5.94
CA GLY A 221 12.38 36.64 4.70
C GLY A 221 13.70 36.12 4.11
N GLU A 222 14.83 36.43 4.73
CA GLU A 222 16.16 35.98 4.29
C GLU A 222 16.76 34.95 5.26
N VAL A 223 17.52 34.00 4.71
CA VAL A 223 18.29 33.02 5.49
C VAL A 223 19.56 33.71 5.97
N VAL A 224 19.76 33.75 7.28
CA VAL A 224 20.91 34.40 7.92
C VAL A 224 21.50 33.49 9.00
N ALA A 225 22.79 33.67 9.30
CA ALA A 225 23.42 33.03 10.44
C ALA A 225 22.81 33.53 11.76
N ILE A 226 22.50 32.60 12.65
CA ILE A 226 21.90 32.87 13.97
C ILE A 226 22.70 32.19 15.08
N PRO A 227 22.75 32.74 16.28
CA PRO A 227 23.40 32.07 17.40
C PRO A 227 22.61 30.82 17.83
N TYR A 228 23.29 29.79 18.30
CA TYR A 228 22.66 28.56 18.81
C TYR A 228 21.59 28.83 19.88
N SER A 229 21.75 29.91 20.66
CA SER A 229 20.75 30.33 21.63
C SER A 229 19.38 30.68 21.01
N GLU A 230 19.34 31.15 19.76
CA GLU A 230 18.05 31.38 19.04
C GLU A 230 17.41 30.06 18.61
N VAL A 231 18.22 29.09 18.17
CA VAL A 231 17.72 27.72 17.90
C VAL A 231 17.13 27.15 19.19
N ARG A 232 17.89 27.21 20.30
CA ARG A 232 17.42 26.77 21.63
C ARG A 232 16.17 27.48 22.11
N ALA A 233 16.02 28.76 21.81
CA ALA A 233 14.81 29.53 22.08
C ALA A 233 13.69 29.31 21.06
N GLN A 234 13.90 28.41 20.08
CA GLN A 234 12.96 28.09 19.01
C GLN A 234 12.51 29.29 18.19
N ARG A 235 13.45 30.15 17.82
CA ARG A 235 13.22 31.35 17.03
C ARG A 235 13.90 31.23 15.66
N SER A 236 13.44 32.06 14.71
CA SER A 236 14.09 32.20 13.39
C SER A 236 14.33 30.87 12.65
N TRP A 237 13.33 29.99 12.60
CA TRP A 237 13.41 28.72 11.87
C TRP A 237 13.39 28.93 10.35
N VAL A 238 13.89 27.95 9.58
CA VAL A 238 13.85 27.98 8.12
C VAL A 238 12.42 27.82 7.62
N PHE A 239 11.69 26.83 8.13
CA PHE A 239 10.25 26.73 7.90
C PHE A 239 9.55 26.11 9.12
N TYR A 240 8.25 26.36 9.18
CA TYR A 240 7.36 25.84 10.20
C TYR A 240 6.24 25.05 9.53
N THR A 241 6.21 23.76 9.73
CA THR A 241 5.37 22.85 8.98
C THR A 241 3.88 23.18 9.09
N ARG A 242 3.38 23.52 10.28
CA ARG A 242 1.95 23.74 10.49
C ARG A 242 1.35 24.85 9.63
N GLU A 243 1.96 26.00 9.62
CA GLU A 243 1.42 27.17 8.93
C GLU A 243 1.54 27.06 7.41
N GLU A 244 2.56 26.35 6.96
CA GLU A 244 2.81 26.13 5.53
C GLU A 244 1.99 24.97 4.96
N PHE A 245 1.58 24.03 5.80
CA PHE A 245 0.81 22.85 5.41
C PHE A 245 -0.68 22.94 5.65
N SER A 246 -1.14 23.73 6.63
CA SER A 246 -2.57 23.82 6.96
C SER A 246 -3.41 24.45 5.85
N SER A 247 -2.80 25.13 4.92
CA SER A 247 -3.50 25.81 3.82
C SER A 247 -3.35 25.12 2.46
N ASN A 248 -2.37 24.23 2.30
CA ASN A 248 -2.16 23.55 1.03
C ASN A 248 -1.15 22.40 1.14
N ILE A 249 -1.64 21.18 1.22
CA ILE A 249 -0.85 19.95 1.28
C ILE A 249 0.13 19.80 0.09
N ALA A 250 -0.03 20.61 -0.95
CA ALA A 250 0.75 20.60 -2.17
C ALA A 250 1.72 21.79 -2.31
N SER A 251 1.94 22.62 -1.31
CA SER A 251 2.87 23.73 -1.48
C SER A 251 4.32 23.28 -1.28
N TYR A 252 4.94 22.87 -2.34
CA TYR A 252 6.37 22.55 -2.44
C TYR A 252 7.20 23.82 -2.45
N LYS A 253 7.16 24.56 -1.35
CA LYS A 253 7.91 25.82 -1.24
C LYS A 253 9.41 25.54 -1.22
N ARG A 254 10.11 26.21 -2.11
CA ARG A 254 11.55 26.11 -2.26
C ARG A 254 12.23 27.26 -1.55
N TYR A 255 13.17 26.93 -0.68
CA TYR A 255 13.95 27.89 0.10
C TYR A 255 15.39 27.89 -0.39
N LYS A 256 15.93 29.06 -0.69
CA LYS A 256 17.36 29.22 -0.91
C LYS A 256 18.04 29.23 0.44
N LEU A 257 18.85 28.21 0.72
CA LEU A 257 19.61 28.14 1.98
C LEU A 257 20.84 29.07 1.96
N GLY A 258 21.47 29.24 0.82
CA GLY A 258 22.62 30.11 0.65
C GLY A 258 23.64 29.58 -0.35
N VAL A 259 24.80 30.24 -0.37
CA VAL A 259 26.00 29.80 -1.09
C VAL A 259 27.07 29.46 -0.08
N PHE A 260 27.61 28.26 -0.15
CA PHE A 260 28.53 27.72 0.85
C PHE A 260 29.83 27.26 0.18
N PRO A 261 31.00 27.61 0.77
CA PRO A 261 32.30 27.19 0.23
C PRO A 261 32.51 25.69 0.43
N LYS A 262 33.39 25.10 -0.39
CA LYS A 262 33.84 23.73 -0.19
C LYS A 262 34.59 23.58 1.16
N GLY A 263 34.65 22.36 1.67
CA GLY A 263 35.25 22.05 2.97
C GLY A 263 34.29 22.21 4.16
N LEU A 264 33.01 22.45 3.89
CA LEU A 264 31.93 22.41 4.87
C LEU A 264 31.06 21.20 4.70
N ASN A 265 30.54 20.72 5.81
CA ASN A 265 29.37 19.83 5.86
C ASN A 265 28.11 20.66 6.22
N LEU A 266 26.94 20.21 5.76
CA LEU A 266 25.67 20.83 6.06
C LEU A 266 24.72 19.78 6.64
N GLY A 267 24.29 20.01 7.88
CA GLY A 267 23.34 19.18 8.61
C GLY A 267 22.06 19.93 8.96
N PHE A 268 21.09 19.20 9.45
CA PHE A 268 19.77 19.72 9.80
C PHE A 268 19.43 19.43 11.27
N VAL A 269 18.65 20.33 11.86
CA VAL A 269 18.08 20.14 13.20
C VAL A 269 16.59 20.44 13.17
N TYR A 270 15.85 19.49 13.69
CA TYR A 270 14.41 19.53 13.76
C TYR A 270 13.93 19.50 15.19
N ILE A 271 12.85 20.20 15.49
CA ILE A 271 12.10 20.07 16.73
C ILE A 271 10.63 19.86 16.41
N GLY A 272 10.13 18.66 16.73
CA GLY A 272 8.71 18.36 16.66
C GLY A 272 7.90 18.99 17.80
N ASN A 273 6.60 18.96 17.68
CA ASN A 273 5.69 19.37 18.74
C ASN A 273 5.59 18.31 19.87
N SER A 274 6.72 17.77 20.30
CA SER A 274 6.73 16.77 21.36
C SER A 274 6.69 17.46 22.72
N THR A 275 5.83 16.96 23.60
CA THR A 275 5.78 17.35 25.02
C THR A 275 6.95 16.74 25.83
N VAL A 276 7.97 16.23 25.16
CA VAL A 276 9.10 15.55 25.79
C VAL A 276 10.01 16.54 26.47
N SER A 277 10.41 16.22 27.68
CA SER A 277 11.08 17.08 28.65
C SER A 277 12.46 17.63 28.27
N ASN A 278 13.05 17.20 27.14
CA ASN A 278 14.42 17.50 26.77
C ASN A 278 14.59 18.57 25.69
N GLY A 279 13.57 19.37 25.41
CA GLY A 279 13.63 20.41 24.37
C GLY A 279 13.67 19.85 22.95
N GLY A 280 13.64 18.54 22.80
CA GLY A 280 13.28 17.82 21.59
C GLY A 280 14.08 18.05 20.32
N PHE A 281 15.28 18.59 20.38
CA PHE A 281 16.12 18.79 19.19
C PHE A 281 16.61 17.47 18.62
N ARG A 282 16.48 17.32 17.30
CA ARG A 282 16.83 16.13 16.53
C ARG A 282 17.80 16.55 15.43
N PHE A 283 19.05 16.15 15.56
CA PHE A 283 20.10 16.49 14.61
C PHE A 283 20.35 15.33 13.65
N THR A 284 20.67 15.64 12.40
CA THR A 284 21.18 14.65 11.45
C THR A 284 22.58 14.19 11.86
N THR A 285 23.38 15.06 12.45
CA THR A 285 24.69 14.70 12.99
C THR A 285 24.56 13.95 14.32
N PRO A 286 24.98 12.68 14.42
CA PRO A 286 24.81 11.88 15.64
C PRO A 286 25.35 12.54 16.90
N TRP A 287 26.57 13.07 16.85
CA TRP A 287 27.28 13.65 18.01
C TRP A 287 26.62 14.87 18.63
N LEU A 288 25.70 15.51 17.93
CA LEU A 288 24.90 16.63 18.46
C LEU A 288 23.64 16.16 19.19
N ASN A 289 23.28 14.91 19.07
CA ASN A 289 22.17 14.30 19.79
C ASN A 289 22.60 13.77 21.16
N GLU A 290 21.63 13.57 22.04
CA GLU A 290 21.88 12.96 23.34
C GLU A 290 22.43 11.53 23.19
N ARG A 291 23.32 11.15 24.07
CA ARG A 291 23.94 9.83 24.10
C ARG A 291 23.00 8.82 24.74
N VAL A 292 22.73 7.74 24.03
CA VAL A 292 21.99 6.60 24.54
C VAL A 292 22.92 5.69 25.33
N GLN A 293 22.67 5.54 26.62
CA GLN A 293 23.56 4.81 27.53
C GLN A 293 23.47 3.30 27.37
N ASP A 294 22.25 2.77 27.48
CA ASP A 294 21.95 1.35 27.25
C ASP A 294 20.47 1.22 26.89
N TYR A 295 20.18 0.75 25.72
CA TYR A 295 18.82 0.59 25.23
C TYR A 295 18.72 -0.58 24.25
N THR A 296 17.65 -1.35 24.34
CA THR A 296 17.33 -2.40 23.37
C THR A 296 16.20 -1.93 22.49
N LEU A 297 16.54 -1.58 21.26
CA LEU A 297 15.57 -1.26 20.22
C LEU A 297 14.94 -2.57 19.71
N THR A 298 13.62 -2.59 19.62
CA THR A 298 12.88 -3.66 18.94
C THR A 298 12.31 -3.08 17.64
N TYR A 299 12.75 -3.61 16.51
CA TYR A 299 12.25 -3.19 15.20
C TYR A 299 10.77 -3.53 15.04
N GLN A 300 10.00 -2.60 14.46
CA GLN A 300 8.54 -2.74 14.41
C GLN A 300 8.07 -3.80 13.41
N ASP A 301 8.75 -3.93 12.30
CA ASP A 301 8.38 -4.79 11.18
C ASP A 301 8.69 -6.27 11.44
N ASP A 302 9.92 -6.62 11.85
CA ASP A 302 10.34 -8.03 12.01
C ASP A 302 10.54 -8.48 13.47
N LYS A 303 10.30 -7.58 14.43
CA LYS A 303 10.45 -7.79 15.88
C LYS A 303 11.85 -8.22 16.33
N LYS A 304 12.85 -8.12 15.47
CA LYS A 304 14.24 -8.30 15.88
C LYS A 304 14.69 -7.19 16.83
N THR A 305 15.69 -7.48 17.61
CA THR A 305 16.24 -6.52 18.59
C THR A 305 17.65 -6.13 18.26
N PHE A 306 17.99 -4.87 18.55
CA PHE A 306 19.33 -4.32 18.43
C PHE A 306 19.70 -3.57 19.72
N ARG A 307 20.81 -3.94 20.35
CA ARG A 307 21.26 -3.30 21.60
C ARG A 307 22.16 -2.13 21.28
N ILE A 308 21.82 -0.98 21.79
CA ILE A 308 22.55 0.28 21.68
C ILE A 308 23.22 0.55 23.03
N VAL A 309 24.53 0.66 23.05
CA VAL A 309 25.29 0.89 24.27
C VAL A 309 26.26 2.06 24.07
N ASP A 310 26.05 3.11 24.85
CA ASP A 310 26.93 4.27 24.94
C ASP A 310 27.21 4.93 23.57
N ARG A 311 26.16 5.19 22.79
CA ARG A 311 26.24 5.71 21.41
C ARG A 311 25.37 6.94 21.20
N HIS A 312 25.77 7.77 20.26
CA HIS A 312 24.96 8.84 19.68
C HIS A 312 24.30 8.34 18.38
N LEU A 313 23.00 8.62 18.21
CA LEU A 313 22.26 8.23 17.01
C LEU A 313 21.94 9.46 16.18
N ALA A 314 21.91 9.31 14.87
CA ALA A 314 21.30 10.29 13.99
C ALA A 314 19.77 10.26 14.15
N ASN A 315 19.13 11.42 14.13
CA ASN A 315 17.66 11.54 14.09
C ASN A 315 17.17 12.07 12.75
N GLY A 316 17.98 11.97 11.73
CA GLY A 316 17.67 12.26 10.35
C GLY A 316 18.76 11.74 9.44
N TYR A 317 18.37 11.40 8.24
CA TYR A 317 19.28 10.87 7.22
C TYR A 317 19.06 11.59 5.90
N ILE A 318 20.15 11.82 5.19
CA ILE A 318 20.15 12.29 3.81
C ILE A 318 20.55 11.11 2.94
N CYS A 319 19.73 10.79 1.96
CA CYS A 319 20.03 9.74 0.98
C CYS A 319 20.06 10.31 -0.42
N HIS A 320 20.86 9.70 -1.30
CA HIS A 320 20.85 9.97 -2.71
C HIS A 320 19.79 9.07 -3.38
N VAL A 321 18.74 9.68 -3.90
CA VAL A 321 17.66 8.97 -4.59
C VAL A 321 17.88 9.01 -6.09
N THR A 322 17.89 7.84 -6.71
CA THR A 322 17.92 7.69 -8.17
C THR A 322 16.67 6.96 -8.60
N GLU A 323 15.80 7.62 -9.37
CA GLU A 323 14.55 7.05 -9.86
C GLU A 323 14.24 7.58 -11.28
N GLY A 324 14.39 6.73 -12.27
CA GLY A 324 14.34 7.13 -13.68
C GLY A 324 15.43 8.16 -13.99
N ASP A 325 15.02 9.32 -14.52
CA ASP A 325 15.94 10.43 -14.81
C ASP A 325 16.20 11.34 -13.59
N PHE A 326 15.53 11.08 -12.48
CA PHE A 326 15.71 11.85 -11.26
C PHE A 326 16.95 11.37 -10.50
N GLN A 327 17.79 12.32 -10.12
CA GLN A 327 18.89 12.12 -9.17
C GLN A 327 18.92 13.32 -8.22
N GLY A 328 18.76 13.07 -6.94
CA GLY A 328 18.73 14.12 -5.94
C GLY A 328 18.90 13.62 -4.51
N ASN A 329 19.17 14.54 -3.61
CA ASN A 329 19.32 14.22 -2.19
C ASN A 329 17.97 14.46 -1.47
N ILE A 330 17.54 13.48 -0.71
CA ILE A 330 16.32 13.55 0.11
C ILE A 330 16.73 13.46 1.58
N LEU A 331 16.31 14.45 2.37
CA LEU A 331 16.38 14.46 3.81
C LEU A 331 15.11 13.84 4.37
N GLY A 332 15.28 12.86 5.26
CA GLY A 332 14.23 12.34 6.13
C GLY A 332 14.57 12.57 7.60
N MET A 333 13.60 13.03 8.39
CA MET A 333 13.78 13.31 9.83
C MET A 333 12.78 12.54 10.67
N GLU A 334 13.21 12.12 11.86
CA GLU A 334 12.39 11.48 12.88
C GLU A 334 12.10 12.46 14.01
N ASN A 335 10.84 12.57 14.43
CA ASN A 335 10.43 13.47 15.50
C ASN A 335 10.60 12.88 16.90
N ARG A 336 10.84 11.57 17.01
CA ARG A 336 11.01 10.84 18.27
C ARG A 336 12.44 10.34 18.43
N VAL A 337 12.85 10.15 19.67
CA VAL A 337 14.10 9.45 19.96
C VAL A 337 13.83 7.96 20.22
N VAL A 338 14.79 7.15 19.88
CA VAL A 338 14.74 5.69 20.01
C VAL A 338 14.30 5.22 21.41
N THR A 339 14.63 5.97 22.46
CA THR A 339 14.26 5.66 23.85
C THR A 339 12.78 5.93 24.18
N GLU A 340 12.03 6.56 23.28
CA GLU A 340 10.58 6.75 23.38
C GLU A 340 9.80 5.56 22.76
N SER A 341 10.18 4.34 23.09
CA SER A 341 9.85 3.08 22.43
C SER A 341 8.39 2.86 22.02
N ALA A 342 7.44 3.46 22.72
CA ALA A 342 6.00 3.31 22.40
C ALA A 342 5.53 4.20 21.23
N LYS A 343 6.38 5.12 20.77
CA LYS A 343 6.01 6.16 19.77
C LYS A 343 7.08 6.35 18.67
N TYR A 344 8.26 5.79 18.87
CA TYR A 344 9.32 5.79 17.87
C TYR A 344 9.06 4.65 16.87
N ASP A 345 8.85 4.97 15.63
CA ASP A 345 8.66 4.02 14.54
C ASP A 345 9.91 3.84 13.68
N GLY A 346 10.82 4.82 13.72
CA GLY A 346 12.12 4.73 13.07
C GLY A 346 12.05 4.74 11.55
N ASP A 347 11.01 5.35 11.00
CA ASP A 347 10.77 5.42 9.57
C ASP A 347 11.35 6.70 8.93
N TYR A 348 11.76 7.67 9.74
CA TYR A 348 12.40 8.93 9.34
C TYR A 348 11.62 9.72 8.30
N ASN A 349 10.30 9.57 8.27
CA ASN A 349 9.44 10.23 7.30
C ASN A 349 8.59 11.36 7.87
N ASP A 350 8.77 11.70 9.16
CA ASP A 350 8.05 12.81 9.81
C ASP A 350 8.28 14.16 9.12
N ILE A 351 9.43 14.34 8.49
CA ILE A 351 9.71 15.41 7.53
C ILE A 351 10.53 14.84 6.38
N LEU A 352 10.05 15.10 5.16
CA LEU A 352 10.76 14.80 3.93
C LEU A 352 11.05 16.08 3.15
N CYS A 353 12.31 16.30 2.81
CA CYS A 353 12.74 17.44 2.04
C CYS A 353 13.67 17.02 0.91
N MET A 354 13.53 17.65 -0.27
CA MET A 354 14.50 17.56 -1.35
C MET A 354 15.56 18.63 -1.15
N ILE A 355 16.82 18.26 -1.35
CA ILE A 355 17.96 19.16 -1.31
C ILE A 355 18.57 19.23 -2.72
N GLU A 356 18.62 20.43 -3.26
CA GLU A 356 19.21 20.73 -4.56
C GLU A 356 20.47 21.56 -4.39
N SER A 357 21.42 21.41 -5.30
CA SER A 357 22.63 22.23 -5.33
C SER A 357 23.02 22.62 -6.75
N ASN A 358 23.72 23.75 -6.85
CA ASN A 358 24.39 24.18 -8.07
C ASN A 358 25.85 24.61 -7.74
N PRO A 359 26.88 23.92 -8.24
CA PRO A 359 26.78 22.74 -9.11
C PRO A 359 26.12 21.55 -8.43
N ARG A 360 25.56 20.66 -9.24
CA ARG A 360 24.75 19.49 -8.83
C ARG A 360 25.64 18.35 -8.30
N THR A 361 26.44 18.63 -7.30
CA THR A 361 27.58 17.76 -6.96
C THR A 361 27.80 17.52 -5.47
N ILE A 362 26.97 18.08 -4.57
CA ILE A 362 27.07 17.72 -3.16
C ILE A 362 26.44 16.35 -2.92
N ALA A 363 27.09 15.57 -2.08
CA ALA A 363 26.67 14.21 -1.78
C ALA A 363 26.49 14.02 -0.26
N PRO A 364 25.71 13.02 0.18
CA PRO A 364 25.71 12.57 1.56
C PRO A 364 27.10 12.14 2.03
N GLY A 365 27.41 12.31 3.30
CA GLY A 365 28.70 12.01 3.89
C GLY A 365 29.01 10.51 3.87
N GLU A 366 28.31 9.72 4.64
CA GLU A 366 28.42 8.26 4.63
C GLU A 366 27.22 7.63 3.94
N GLU A 367 27.47 6.53 3.22
CA GLU A 367 26.37 5.71 2.71
C GLU A 367 25.71 4.97 3.87
N VAL A 368 24.39 5.05 3.93
CA VAL A 368 23.54 4.33 4.87
C VAL A 368 22.52 3.57 4.06
N GLU A 369 22.29 2.35 4.43
CA GLU A 369 21.19 1.58 3.85
C GLU A 369 19.89 2.14 4.41
N ILE A 370 19.16 2.91 3.61
CA ILE A 370 17.89 3.53 3.96
C ILE A 370 16.78 2.81 3.22
N GLY A 371 15.74 2.52 3.98
CA GLY A 371 14.65 1.68 3.50
C GLY A 371 14.94 0.21 3.76
N ASN A 372 13.87 -0.56 3.86
CA ASN A 372 14.01 -2.00 3.96
C ASN A 372 14.46 -2.49 2.59
N SER A 373 15.74 -2.78 2.45
CA SER A 373 16.40 -3.20 1.20
C SER A 373 16.02 -4.61 0.74
N GLY A 374 14.84 -5.05 1.06
CA GLY A 374 14.20 -6.02 0.22
C GLY A 374 13.74 -5.25 -1.02
N ASN A 375 14.60 -5.22 -2.06
CA ASN A 375 14.29 -4.74 -3.41
C ASN A 375 12.78 -4.75 -3.72
N LYS A 376 12.04 -3.72 -3.26
CA LYS A 376 10.72 -3.44 -3.82
C LYS A 376 11.02 -2.73 -5.14
N ASP A 377 11.11 -3.55 -6.17
CA ASP A 377 11.17 -3.08 -7.54
C ASP A 377 10.06 -2.01 -7.70
N PRO A 378 10.34 -0.81 -8.23
CA PRO A 378 9.30 0.15 -8.59
C PRO A 378 8.17 -0.47 -9.41
N GLU A 379 8.43 -1.57 -10.12
CA GLU A 379 7.43 -2.41 -10.78
C GLU A 379 6.40 -3.00 -9.78
N GLU A 380 6.73 -3.13 -8.48
CA GLU A 380 5.79 -3.62 -7.46
C GLU A 380 4.80 -2.55 -6.96
N ILE A 381 5.02 -1.28 -7.33
CA ILE A 381 4.11 -0.17 -6.96
C ILE A 381 2.88 -0.16 -7.86
N ALA A 382 3.03 -0.57 -9.11
CA ALA A 382 1.92 -0.72 -10.04
C ALA A 382 1.11 -1.97 -9.70
N CYS A 383 0.03 -1.78 -8.97
CA CYS A 383 -0.74 -2.85 -8.34
C CYS A 383 -2.24 -2.70 -8.59
N LYS A 384 -2.90 -3.82 -8.88
CA LYS A 384 -4.37 -3.96 -8.76
C LYS A 384 -4.67 -4.70 -7.47
N THR A 385 -5.48 -4.11 -6.61
CA THR A 385 -5.89 -4.74 -5.36
C THR A 385 -7.34 -5.19 -5.47
N SER A 386 -7.59 -6.48 -5.23
CA SER A 386 -8.92 -7.07 -5.16
C SER A 386 -9.12 -7.70 -3.80
N VAL A 387 -10.21 -7.33 -3.13
CA VAL A 387 -10.61 -7.89 -1.82
C VAL A 387 -12.01 -8.48 -1.94
N GLY A 388 -12.26 -9.59 -1.27
CA GLY A 388 -13.56 -10.22 -1.30
C GLY A 388 -13.63 -11.51 -0.47
N LEU A 389 -14.73 -12.22 -0.70
CA LEU A 389 -14.99 -13.55 -0.14
C LEU A 389 -15.33 -14.51 -1.27
N TYR A 390 -14.64 -15.65 -1.31
CA TYR A 390 -15.10 -16.80 -2.07
C TYR A 390 -15.94 -17.70 -1.17
N LEU A 391 -17.10 -18.09 -1.68
CA LEU A 391 -18.03 -19.01 -1.02
C LEU A 391 -18.21 -20.20 -1.92
N PHE A 392 -18.04 -21.40 -1.39
CA PHE A 392 -18.05 -22.64 -2.16
C PHE A 392 -19.14 -23.61 -1.72
N GLU A 393 -19.69 -24.32 -2.73
CA GLU A 393 -20.44 -25.56 -2.61
C GLU A 393 -19.54 -26.73 -2.98
N ASP A 394 -19.30 -27.66 -2.10
CA ASP A 394 -18.32 -28.74 -2.31
C ASP A 394 -18.89 -30.01 -2.95
N ASN A 395 -20.20 -30.11 -3.10
CA ASN A 395 -20.88 -31.25 -3.69
C ASN A 395 -20.75 -31.38 -5.21
N TYR A 396 -20.04 -30.44 -5.87
CA TYR A 396 -19.81 -30.50 -7.33
C TYR A 396 -19.24 -31.86 -7.76
N PRO A 397 -19.73 -32.47 -8.85
CA PRO A 397 -20.70 -31.96 -9.83
C PRO A 397 -22.17 -32.26 -9.47
N TYR A 398 -22.45 -32.65 -8.27
CA TYR A 398 -23.78 -33.01 -7.80
C TYR A 398 -24.49 -31.80 -7.18
N ARG A 399 -25.78 -31.94 -6.99
CA ARG A 399 -26.59 -30.91 -6.35
C ARG A 399 -26.23 -30.82 -4.85
N GLY A 400 -25.94 -29.60 -4.39
CA GLY A 400 -25.79 -29.25 -2.97
C GLY A 400 -27.08 -28.70 -2.35
N ASP A 401 -26.98 -28.15 -1.16
CA ASP A 401 -28.04 -27.43 -0.44
C ASP A 401 -28.04 -25.93 -0.71
N PHE A 402 -27.01 -25.44 -1.40
CA PHE A 402 -26.86 -24.07 -1.87
C PHE A 402 -26.78 -23.03 -0.75
N ASP A 403 -26.18 -23.39 0.35
CA ASP A 403 -25.91 -22.47 1.45
C ASP A 403 -24.56 -21.75 1.30
N PHE A 404 -23.67 -22.24 0.42
CA PHE A 404 -22.39 -21.65 0.07
C PHE A 404 -21.47 -21.42 1.27
N ASN A 405 -21.60 -22.24 2.30
CA ASN A 405 -20.82 -22.14 3.51
C ASN A 405 -19.85 -23.31 3.72
N ASP A 406 -19.78 -24.27 2.77
CA ASP A 406 -18.84 -25.39 2.80
C ASP A 406 -17.38 -24.93 2.93
N ALA A 407 -17.04 -23.81 2.27
CA ALA A 407 -15.82 -23.06 2.52
C ALA A 407 -16.04 -21.57 2.21
N VAL A 408 -15.94 -20.72 3.23
CA VAL A 408 -15.96 -19.27 3.10
C VAL A 408 -14.54 -18.75 3.31
N VAL A 409 -13.95 -18.21 2.27
CA VAL A 409 -12.55 -17.76 2.26
C VAL A 409 -12.47 -16.28 1.94
N GLN A 410 -12.00 -15.50 2.90
CA GLN A 410 -11.64 -14.10 2.65
C GLN A 410 -10.31 -14.05 1.90
N TYR A 411 -10.22 -13.15 0.93
CA TYR A 411 -9.00 -12.96 0.16
C TYR A 411 -8.66 -11.49 -0.04
N GLU A 412 -7.35 -11.23 -0.17
CA GLU A 412 -6.77 -10.03 -0.75
C GLU A 412 -5.76 -10.47 -1.81
N ILE A 413 -5.93 -9.97 -3.03
CA ILE A 413 -5.03 -10.24 -4.16
C ILE A 413 -4.43 -8.92 -4.58
N ARG A 414 -3.11 -8.82 -4.53
CA ARG A 414 -2.30 -7.73 -5.07
C ARG A 414 -1.62 -8.20 -6.34
N ASP A 415 -2.14 -7.79 -7.50
CA ASP A 415 -1.61 -8.12 -8.82
C ASP A 415 -0.65 -7.01 -9.27
N TYR A 416 0.64 -7.28 -9.23
CA TYR A 416 1.70 -6.38 -9.69
C TYR A 416 1.82 -6.45 -11.22
N TYR A 417 0.83 -5.92 -11.90
CA TYR A 417 0.55 -6.12 -13.32
C TYR A 417 1.61 -5.51 -14.26
N GLN A 418 2.46 -4.59 -13.79
CA GLN A 418 3.60 -4.03 -14.53
C GLN A 418 4.93 -4.76 -14.24
N SER A 419 4.95 -5.69 -13.29
CA SER A 419 6.15 -6.48 -13.01
C SER A 419 6.45 -7.47 -14.14
N LYS A 420 7.74 -7.71 -14.43
CA LYS A 420 8.17 -8.65 -15.49
C LYS A 420 7.59 -10.04 -15.36
N ASN A 421 7.42 -10.49 -14.12
CA ASN A 421 6.93 -11.82 -13.80
C ASN A 421 5.44 -11.86 -13.50
N ARG A 422 4.72 -10.72 -13.57
CA ARG A 422 3.31 -10.60 -13.19
C ARG A 422 3.02 -11.28 -11.86
N ALA A 423 3.79 -10.90 -10.84
CA ALA A 423 3.66 -11.43 -9.49
C ALA A 423 2.29 -11.06 -8.90
N LYS A 424 1.69 -11.99 -8.19
CA LYS A 424 0.46 -11.78 -7.41
C LYS A 424 0.73 -12.20 -5.98
N GLN A 425 0.72 -11.26 -5.06
CA GLN A 425 0.70 -11.57 -3.64
C GLN A 425 -0.73 -11.84 -3.22
N ILE A 426 -0.98 -13.02 -2.68
CA ILE A 426 -2.32 -13.49 -2.33
C ILE A 426 -2.34 -13.79 -0.84
N THR A 427 -3.24 -13.13 -0.12
CA THR A 427 -3.53 -13.41 1.29
C THR A 427 -4.91 -14.05 1.37
N VAL A 428 -5.04 -15.16 2.09
CA VAL A 428 -6.33 -15.83 2.33
C VAL A 428 -6.52 -16.14 3.80
N GLN A 429 -7.77 -16.05 4.26
CA GLN A 429 -8.20 -16.41 5.61
C GLN A 429 -9.48 -17.24 5.52
N LEU A 430 -9.48 -18.43 6.15
CA LEU A 430 -10.72 -19.19 6.28
C LEU A 430 -11.65 -18.50 7.28
N MET A 431 -12.88 -18.22 6.84
CA MET A 431 -13.88 -17.55 7.66
C MET A 431 -14.93 -18.54 8.21
N ALA A 432 -15.31 -19.52 7.39
CA ALA A 432 -16.26 -20.56 7.79
C ALA A 432 -16.00 -21.86 7.03
N THR A 433 -16.47 -22.97 7.60
CA THR A 433 -16.59 -24.26 6.94
C THR A 433 -17.82 -25.02 7.45
N GLY A 434 -18.72 -25.43 6.54
CA GLY A 434 -19.91 -26.24 6.78
C GLY A 434 -19.79 -27.65 6.22
N SER A 435 -18.62 -28.06 5.76
CA SER A 435 -18.42 -29.29 5.03
C SER A 435 -18.16 -30.50 5.92
N HIS A 436 -18.79 -31.63 5.58
CA HIS A 436 -18.40 -32.95 6.10
C HIS A 436 -17.25 -33.59 5.28
N MET A 437 -16.94 -33.08 4.08
CA MET A 437 -15.83 -33.51 3.24
C MET A 437 -14.53 -32.82 3.63
N SER A 438 -13.39 -33.47 3.35
CA SER A 438 -12.08 -32.86 3.56
C SER A 438 -11.64 -32.12 2.30
N ASN A 439 -11.83 -30.81 2.31
CA ASN A 439 -11.54 -29.95 1.16
C ASN A 439 -10.17 -29.29 1.26
N SER A 440 -9.68 -28.77 0.14
CA SER A 440 -8.49 -27.92 0.07
C SER A 440 -8.77 -26.71 -0.82
N PHE A 441 -8.55 -25.51 -0.30
CA PHE A 441 -8.65 -24.29 -1.09
C PHE A 441 -7.28 -23.83 -1.56
N GLY A 442 -7.21 -23.31 -2.77
CA GLY A 442 -6.01 -22.74 -3.35
C GLY A 442 -6.28 -22.03 -4.65
N PHE A 443 -5.25 -21.84 -5.42
CA PHE A 443 -5.33 -21.25 -6.75
C PHE A 443 -4.69 -22.20 -7.78
N ARG A 444 -5.23 -22.20 -8.97
CA ARG A 444 -4.62 -22.86 -10.10
C ARG A 444 -3.87 -21.86 -10.95
N ASP A 445 -2.62 -22.17 -11.25
CA ASP A 445 -1.75 -21.46 -12.19
C ASP A 445 -1.30 -22.38 -13.33
N SER A 446 -0.35 -21.93 -14.13
CA SER A 446 0.22 -22.74 -15.23
C SER A 446 0.96 -24.02 -14.77
N LYS A 447 1.27 -24.13 -13.47
CA LYS A 447 1.95 -25.30 -12.86
C LYS A 447 0.96 -26.28 -12.21
N GLY A 448 -0.33 -25.92 -12.17
CA GLY A 448 -1.39 -26.71 -11.56
C GLY A 448 -1.93 -26.09 -10.26
N PHE A 449 -2.57 -26.92 -9.43
CA PHE A 449 -3.18 -26.47 -8.18
C PHE A 449 -2.14 -26.16 -7.12
N GLN A 450 -2.18 -24.94 -6.61
CA GLN A 450 -1.32 -24.41 -5.53
C GLN A 450 -2.16 -24.31 -4.26
N PRO A 451 -2.03 -25.24 -3.29
CA PRO A 451 -2.86 -25.22 -2.08
C PRO A 451 -2.43 -24.10 -1.14
N PHE A 452 -3.42 -23.40 -0.56
CA PHE A 452 -3.26 -22.41 0.50
C PHE A 452 -3.79 -22.94 1.83
N LEU A 453 -4.97 -23.54 1.79
CA LEU A 453 -5.64 -24.10 2.96
C LEU A 453 -5.97 -25.57 2.66
N SER A 454 -5.70 -26.46 3.62
CA SER A 454 -5.93 -27.90 3.46
C SER A 454 -6.66 -28.48 4.66
N GLY A 455 -7.37 -29.59 4.44
CA GLY A 455 -8.10 -30.27 5.48
C GLY A 455 -9.32 -29.47 6.02
N LEU A 456 -9.93 -28.66 5.14
CA LEU A 456 -11.12 -27.89 5.46
C LEU A 456 -12.27 -28.86 5.69
N LYS A 457 -12.66 -29.05 6.94
CA LYS A 457 -13.70 -29.98 7.34
C LYS A 457 -14.31 -29.56 8.66
N GLY A 458 -15.60 -29.86 8.82
CA GLY A 458 -16.35 -29.61 10.04
C GLY A 458 -17.24 -28.36 9.92
N TYR A 459 -17.86 -28.03 11.00
CA TYR A 459 -18.90 -26.99 11.06
C TYR A 459 -18.46 -25.87 11.98
N ARG A 460 -17.87 -24.82 11.41
CA ARG A 460 -17.39 -23.62 12.12
C ARG A 460 -17.98 -22.37 11.50
N ASN A 461 -18.50 -21.48 12.32
CA ASN A 461 -19.11 -20.23 11.91
C ASN A 461 -20.29 -20.42 10.93
N VAL A 462 -21.09 -21.46 11.11
CA VAL A 462 -22.25 -21.81 10.24
C VAL A 462 -23.55 -21.97 11.04
N TYR A 463 -23.53 -21.98 12.35
CA TYR A 463 -24.74 -22.03 13.18
C TYR A 463 -24.87 -20.78 14.05
N ALA A 464 -26.08 -20.23 14.15
CA ALA A 464 -26.36 -19.00 14.90
C ALA A 464 -25.89 -19.01 16.36
N ALA A 465 -25.76 -20.19 16.96
CA ALA A 465 -25.27 -20.33 18.35
C ALA A 465 -23.75 -20.22 18.49
N GLN A 466 -23.00 -20.20 17.39
CA GLN A 466 -21.54 -20.07 17.41
C GLN A 466 -21.15 -18.60 17.50
N ALA A 467 -20.15 -18.28 18.31
CA ALA A 467 -19.45 -17.00 18.23
C ALA A 467 -18.53 -17.01 17.01
N PHE A 468 -18.46 -15.89 16.30
CA PHE A 468 -17.54 -15.78 15.17
C PHE A 468 -16.09 -15.75 15.65
N GLU A 469 -15.28 -16.66 15.12
CA GLU A 469 -13.83 -16.67 15.26
C GLU A 469 -13.21 -17.05 13.91
N PRO A 470 -12.27 -16.28 13.35
CA PRO A 470 -11.53 -16.68 12.14
C PRO A 470 -10.90 -18.06 12.34
N VAL A 471 -10.89 -18.89 11.30
CA VAL A 471 -10.39 -20.27 11.41
C VAL A 471 -8.92 -20.32 11.00
N GLY A 472 -8.03 -20.41 11.96
CA GLY A 472 -6.58 -20.41 11.75
C GLY A 472 -6.01 -19.02 11.45
N GLU A 473 -4.73 -18.97 11.10
CA GLU A 473 -4.03 -17.74 10.74
C GLU A 473 -4.13 -17.46 9.23
N PRO A 474 -4.06 -16.20 8.80
CA PRO A 474 -3.98 -15.86 7.38
C PRO A 474 -2.78 -16.51 6.71
N VAL A 475 -2.96 -17.01 5.49
CA VAL A 475 -1.90 -17.59 4.66
C VAL A 475 -1.57 -16.64 3.52
N VAL A 476 -0.28 -16.32 3.39
CA VAL A 476 0.23 -15.43 2.34
C VAL A 476 1.16 -16.21 1.41
N GLN A 477 0.91 -16.16 0.12
CA GLN A 477 1.80 -16.75 -0.91
C GLN A 477 1.89 -15.81 -2.11
N THR A 478 3.01 -15.93 -2.85
CA THR A 478 3.19 -15.24 -4.13
C THR A 478 3.09 -16.25 -5.27
N LEU A 479 2.17 -16.00 -6.18
CA LEU A 479 2.01 -16.74 -7.43
C LEU A 479 2.35 -15.84 -8.62
N TYR A 480 2.46 -16.42 -9.82
CA TYR A 480 2.88 -15.68 -11.01
C TYR A 480 1.95 -15.97 -12.19
N GLY A 481 1.71 -14.93 -13.00
CA GLY A 481 0.84 -15.01 -14.17
C GLY A 481 -0.65 -15.05 -13.81
N ASP A 482 -1.43 -15.71 -14.64
CA ASP A 482 -2.87 -15.82 -14.43
C ASP A 482 -3.17 -16.93 -13.41
N VAL A 483 -4.03 -16.63 -12.45
CA VAL A 483 -4.41 -17.56 -11.38
C VAL A 483 -5.94 -17.58 -11.25
N VAL A 484 -6.48 -18.75 -10.94
CA VAL A 484 -7.93 -18.95 -10.77
C VAL A 484 -8.16 -19.58 -9.39
N PRO A 485 -9.04 -19.02 -8.54
CA PRO A 485 -9.39 -19.63 -7.27
C PRO A 485 -10.04 -20.99 -7.48
N CYS A 486 -9.74 -21.94 -6.60
CA CYS A 486 -10.20 -23.30 -6.76
C CYS A 486 -10.34 -24.00 -5.42
N LEU A 487 -11.45 -24.71 -5.23
CA LEU A 487 -11.61 -25.69 -4.15
C LEU A 487 -11.43 -27.11 -4.74
N LYS A 488 -10.56 -27.90 -4.13
CA LYS A 488 -10.43 -29.32 -4.42
C LYS A 488 -11.17 -30.10 -3.35
N ASN A 489 -12.24 -30.82 -3.73
CA ASN A 489 -13.02 -31.60 -2.80
C ASN A 489 -12.43 -32.99 -2.54
N GLU A 490 -12.93 -33.71 -1.54
CA GLU A 490 -12.47 -35.05 -1.15
C GLU A 490 -12.58 -36.09 -2.29
N SER A 491 -13.52 -35.88 -3.23
CA SER A 491 -13.68 -36.73 -4.40
C SER A 491 -12.75 -36.36 -5.57
N GLU A 492 -11.75 -35.51 -5.32
CA GLU A 492 -10.76 -35.08 -6.31
C GLU A 492 -11.30 -34.16 -7.43
N TYR A 493 -12.53 -33.62 -7.32
CA TYR A 493 -13.02 -32.62 -8.24
C TYR A 493 -12.47 -31.23 -7.89
N TYR A 494 -12.16 -30.47 -8.94
CA TYR A 494 -11.76 -29.08 -8.84
C TYR A 494 -12.94 -28.18 -9.14
N ILE A 495 -13.25 -27.27 -8.25
CA ILE A 495 -14.41 -26.40 -8.26
C ILE A 495 -13.92 -24.96 -8.49
N TYR A 496 -14.27 -24.42 -9.65
CA TYR A 496 -13.86 -23.09 -10.10
C TYR A 496 -15.06 -22.13 -10.07
N PRO A 497 -14.87 -20.80 -10.17
CA PRO A 497 -15.95 -19.85 -10.39
C PRO A 497 -16.82 -20.18 -11.60
N SER A 498 -16.26 -20.88 -12.60
CA SER A 498 -16.99 -21.38 -13.78
C SER A 498 -17.77 -22.68 -13.55
N SER A 499 -17.66 -23.31 -12.38
CA SER A 499 -18.37 -24.56 -12.06
C SER A 499 -19.82 -24.29 -11.65
N PHE A 500 -20.73 -25.18 -12.08
CA PHE A 500 -22.15 -25.12 -11.74
C PHE A 500 -22.66 -26.46 -11.22
N ASN A 501 -23.33 -26.45 -10.08
CA ASN A 501 -23.99 -27.62 -9.53
C ASN A 501 -25.30 -27.94 -10.29
N THR A 502 -25.98 -26.89 -10.77
CA THR A 502 -27.17 -26.98 -11.61
C THR A 502 -27.18 -25.84 -12.63
N ALA A 503 -28.09 -25.86 -13.59
CA ALA A 503 -28.25 -24.74 -14.53
C ALA A 503 -28.65 -23.41 -13.85
N GLU A 504 -29.08 -23.43 -12.60
CA GLU A 504 -29.59 -22.28 -11.87
C GLU A 504 -28.59 -21.76 -10.82
N TYR A 505 -27.72 -22.63 -10.31
CA TYR A 505 -26.80 -22.31 -9.21
C TYR A 505 -25.34 -22.56 -9.59
N PRO A 506 -24.48 -21.53 -9.47
CA PRO A 506 -23.03 -21.73 -9.54
C PRO A 506 -22.54 -22.55 -8.36
N SER A 507 -21.33 -23.10 -8.44
CA SER A 507 -20.68 -23.79 -7.33
C SER A 507 -19.85 -22.84 -6.48
N VAL A 508 -19.62 -21.62 -6.94
CA VAL A 508 -18.80 -20.61 -6.28
C VAL A 508 -19.45 -19.24 -6.41
N LEU A 509 -19.47 -18.48 -5.32
CA LEU A 509 -19.80 -17.06 -5.31
C LEU A 509 -18.55 -16.25 -4.99
N ASP A 510 -18.32 -15.19 -5.74
CA ASP A 510 -17.33 -14.14 -5.42
C ASP A 510 -18.08 -12.90 -4.94
N ILE A 511 -17.96 -12.58 -3.67
CA ILE A 511 -18.55 -11.39 -3.05
C ILE A 511 -17.47 -10.33 -2.91
N PRO A 512 -17.47 -9.28 -3.73
CA PRO A 512 -16.46 -8.24 -3.67
C PRO A 512 -16.64 -7.32 -2.47
N VAL A 513 -15.54 -6.86 -1.91
CA VAL A 513 -15.51 -5.76 -0.94
C VAL A 513 -15.13 -4.48 -1.69
N SER A 514 -16.09 -3.57 -1.85
CA SER A 514 -15.86 -2.29 -2.54
C SER A 514 -15.13 -1.26 -1.69
N ASP A 515 -15.23 -1.39 -0.37
CA ASP A 515 -14.55 -0.54 0.60
C ASP A 515 -14.00 -1.40 1.74
N PRO A 516 -12.76 -1.88 1.65
CA PRO A 516 -12.14 -2.71 2.69
C PRO A 516 -11.90 -1.93 4.01
N ASP A 517 -11.92 -0.60 3.96
CA ASP A 517 -11.76 0.26 5.14
C ASP A 517 -13.09 0.53 5.85
N ASP A 518 -14.23 0.16 5.25
CA ASP A 518 -15.55 0.25 5.89
C ASP A 518 -15.75 -0.92 6.85
N ALA A 519 -15.37 -0.71 8.11
CA ALA A 519 -15.56 -1.70 9.17
C ALA A 519 -17.04 -2.02 9.46
N SER A 520 -17.97 -1.23 8.97
CA SER A 520 -19.41 -1.47 9.14
C SER A 520 -19.94 -2.49 8.13
N TRP A 521 -19.26 -2.67 6.97
CA TRP A 521 -19.69 -3.62 5.98
C TRP A 521 -19.16 -5.03 6.29
N LYS A 522 -20.09 -5.97 6.42
CA LYS A 522 -19.80 -7.39 6.62
C LYS A 522 -20.77 -8.18 5.75
N PHE A 523 -20.24 -9.11 4.95
CA PHE A 523 -21.08 -10.11 4.35
C PHE A 523 -21.41 -11.19 5.37
N GLU A 524 -22.68 -11.51 5.53
CA GLU A 524 -23.18 -12.57 6.38
C GLU A 524 -23.62 -13.72 5.47
N TRP A 525 -23.00 -14.88 5.60
CA TRP A 525 -23.33 -16.05 4.78
C TRP A 525 -24.48 -16.86 5.37
N PRO A 526 -25.19 -17.67 4.56
CA PRO A 526 -26.25 -18.53 5.07
C PRO A 526 -25.75 -19.48 6.18
N GLN A 527 -26.63 -19.77 7.15
CA GLN A 527 -26.39 -20.82 8.09
C GLN A 527 -26.44 -22.19 7.41
N GLU A 528 -25.88 -23.20 8.03
CA GLU A 528 -25.91 -24.59 7.58
C GLU A 528 -27.31 -25.03 7.18
N MET A 529 -27.44 -25.63 6.00
CA MET A 529 -28.70 -26.09 5.38
C MET A 529 -29.71 -24.96 5.06
N GLN A 530 -29.28 -23.70 5.05
CA GLN A 530 -30.14 -22.59 4.65
C GLN A 530 -29.75 -22.12 3.24
N SER A 531 -30.61 -22.33 2.25
CA SER A 531 -30.32 -21.93 0.88
C SER A 531 -30.08 -20.41 0.76
N ILE A 532 -29.10 -20.02 -0.06
CA ILE A 532 -28.81 -18.61 -0.36
C ILE A 532 -30.05 -17.83 -0.84
N ASP A 533 -30.98 -18.50 -1.54
CA ASP A 533 -32.22 -17.86 -2.02
C ASP A 533 -33.28 -17.67 -0.93
N ASP A 534 -33.16 -18.39 0.18
CA ASP A 534 -33.98 -18.15 1.37
C ASP A 534 -33.42 -16.96 2.17
N CYS A 535 -32.11 -16.79 2.17
CA CYS A 535 -31.41 -15.73 2.90
C CYS A 535 -31.37 -14.40 2.15
N TYR A 536 -31.25 -14.45 0.81
CA TYR A 536 -31.11 -13.29 -0.07
C TYR A 536 -32.06 -13.37 -1.27
N TRP A 537 -32.28 -12.26 -1.97
CA TRP A 537 -33.01 -12.23 -3.24
C TRP A 537 -32.09 -12.69 -4.40
N PHE A 538 -31.38 -13.81 -4.22
CA PHE A 538 -30.31 -14.26 -5.10
C PHE A 538 -30.82 -14.61 -6.52
N LEU A 539 -31.72 -15.59 -6.65
CA LEU A 539 -32.24 -15.99 -7.95
C LEU A 539 -33.02 -14.88 -8.64
N LYS A 540 -33.78 -14.10 -7.88
CA LYS A 540 -34.52 -12.97 -8.43
C LYS A 540 -33.56 -11.91 -8.97
N SER A 541 -32.49 -11.67 -8.27
CA SER A 541 -31.43 -10.76 -8.72
C SER A 541 -30.69 -11.30 -9.93
N ALA A 542 -30.56 -12.62 -10.08
CA ALA A 542 -29.89 -13.26 -11.20
C ALA A 542 -30.74 -13.29 -12.48
N SER A 543 -32.05 -13.49 -12.37
CA SER A 543 -32.93 -13.81 -13.50
C SER A 543 -33.56 -12.61 -14.20
N GLY A 544 -33.49 -11.41 -13.67
CA GLY A 544 -34.43 -10.35 -14.03
C GLY A 544 -33.89 -9.14 -14.81
N GLY A 545 -32.68 -9.10 -15.34
CA GLY A 545 -32.20 -7.95 -16.14
C GLY A 545 -32.12 -6.60 -15.44
N SER A 546 -32.79 -6.40 -14.32
CA SER A 546 -32.72 -5.24 -13.43
C SER A 546 -32.24 -5.70 -12.05
N ARG A 547 -30.99 -6.06 -11.98
CA ARG A 547 -30.41 -6.50 -10.73
C ARG A 547 -30.28 -5.40 -9.72
N GLU A 548 -30.61 -5.73 -8.49
CA GLU A 548 -30.01 -5.03 -7.38
C GLU A 548 -28.52 -5.39 -7.38
N LYS A 549 -27.68 -4.41 -7.79
CA LYS A 549 -26.24 -4.55 -7.97
C LYS A 549 -25.51 -4.91 -6.67
N ASP A 550 -26.19 -4.75 -5.55
CA ASP A 550 -25.74 -4.94 -4.17
C ASP A 550 -26.61 -5.95 -3.40
N TRP A 551 -27.16 -6.96 -4.08
CA TRP A 551 -28.07 -7.96 -3.50
C TRP A 551 -27.47 -8.58 -2.21
N TYR A 552 -26.19 -8.80 -2.18
CA TYR A 552 -25.45 -9.37 -1.06
C TYR A 552 -25.32 -8.44 0.17
N LYS A 553 -25.71 -7.18 0.05
CA LYS A 553 -25.82 -6.21 1.15
C LYS A 553 -27.25 -6.15 1.73
N ARG A 554 -28.21 -6.84 1.13
CA ARG A 554 -29.64 -6.73 1.45
C ARG A 554 -30.25 -8.10 1.71
N PRO A 555 -30.10 -8.64 2.92
CA PRO A 555 -30.69 -9.93 3.25
C PRO A 555 -32.22 -9.87 3.13
N LYS A 556 -32.80 -10.97 2.66
CA LYS A 556 -34.24 -11.23 2.64
C LYS A 556 -34.73 -11.66 4.02
N ASP A 557 -33.93 -12.51 4.69
CA ASP A 557 -34.15 -12.96 6.06
C ASP A 557 -32.81 -13.07 6.81
N ALA A 558 -32.52 -12.06 7.61
CA ALA A 558 -31.30 -12.02 8.40
C ALA A 558 -31.24 -13.08 9.52
N ALA A 559 -32.37 -13.68 9.92
CA ALA A 559 -32.38 -14.73 10.94
C ALA A 559 -31.78 -16.06 10.43
N LEU A 560 -31.70 -16.24 9.10
CA LEU A 560 -31.12 -17.41 8.45
C LEU A 560 -29.62 -17.24 8.15
N LEU A 561 -29.04 -16.08 8.48
CA LEU A 561 -27.65 -15.76 8.24
C LEU A 561 -26.80 -16.03 9.49
N PHE A 562 -25.54 -16.37 9.26
CA PHE A 562 -24.55 -16.34 10.30
C PHE A 562 -24.05 -14.90 10.47
N GLY A 563 -24.35 -14.27 11.62
CA GLY A 563 -23.92 -12.91 11.94
C GLY A 563 -22.50 -12.89 12.51
N ARG A 564 -21.68 -11.98 12.01
CA ARG A 564 -20.33 -11.70 12.52
C ARG A 564 -20.32 -10.82 13.75
#